data_a8bb62d7e08375ff65831c94f8fc4709
#
_entry.id   a8bb62d7e08375ff65831c94f8fc4709
#
_cell.length_a   1.000
_cell.length_b   1.000
_cell.length_c   1.000
_cell.angle_alpha   90.00
_cell.angle_beta   90.00
_cell.angle_gamma   90.00
#
_symmetry.space_group_name_H-M   'P 1'
#
loop_
_entity.id
_entity.type
_entity.pdbx_description
1 polymer ?
#
loop_
_entity_poly.entity_id
_entity_poly.type
_entity_poly.pdbx_seq_one_letter_code
_entity_poly.pdbx_strand_id
1 'polypeptide(L)'
;MDVKSAIAYYWMQEVSMNGDAFISTSTYLYKKQDTADAKGKLYWGPLWDFDYVAWSSNDYSEEEDSYSGFVTQRTWFNRLMEDPEFAQQVKEYWVTLAGALEDAIADGGILDRYAQELAVSADNNFNKWGFNDFSDD
;
A
#
# COMPACT_ATOMS: atom_id res chain seq x y z
N MET A 1 -4.42 -6.38 -18.68
CA MET A 1 -4.27 -5.79 -17.34
C MET A 1 -4.46 -4.27 -17.44
N ASP A 2 -4.97 -3.65 -16.41
CA ASP A 2 -4.97 -2.18 -16.28
C ASP A 2 -3.65 -1.75 -15.63
N VAL A 3 -2.78 -1.11 -16.40
CA VAL A 3 -1.42 -0.76 -15.98
C VAL A 3 -1.43 0.28 -14.85
N LYS A 4 -2.35 1.25 -14.91
CA LYS A 4 -2.44 2.29 -13.86
C LYS A 4 -2.79 1.70 -12.51
N SER A 5 -3.74 0.75 -12.46
CA SER A 5 -4.09 0.08 -11.21
C SER A 5 -2.93 -0.77 -10.67
N ALA A 6 -2.17 -1.41 -11.57
CA ALA A 6 -1.00 -2.18 -11.18
C ALA A 6 0.09 -1.29 -10.55
N ILE A 7 0.38 -0.15 -11.16
CA ILE A 7 1.38 0.80 -10.67
C ILE A 7 0.96 1.42 -9.32
N ALA A 8 -0.31 1.83 -9.20
CA ALA A 8 -0.82 2.37 -7.95
C ALA A 8 -0.78 1.32 -6.82
N TYR A 9 -1.17 0.08 -7.12
CA TYR A 9 -1.09 -1.04 -6.18
C TYR A 9 0.35 -1.32 -5.76
N TYR A 10 1.28 -1.38 -6.73
CA TYR A 10 2.70 -1.56 -6.48
C TYR A 10 3.23 -0.54 -5.46
N TRP A 11 3.01 0.74 -5.70
CA TRP A 11 3.52 1.78 -4.83
C TRP A 11 2.90 1.79 -3.44
N MET A 12 1.60 1.46 -3.34
CA MET A 12 0.97 1.36 -2.01
C MET A 12 1.57 0.23 -1.18
N GLN A 13 1.87 -0.91 -1.80
CA GLN A 13 2.53 -2.02 -1.10
C GLN A 13 4.00 -1.69 -0.79
N GLU A 14 4.70 -1.03 -1.70
CA GLU A 14 6.11 -0.65 -1.53
C GLU A 14 6.29 0.35 -0.39
N VAL A 15 5.52 1.44 -0.41
CA VAL A 15 5.59 2.51 0.61
C VAL A 15 5.17 2.03 1.99
N SER A 16 4.16 1.16 2.05
CA SER A 16 3.68 0.61 3.32
C SER A 16 4.48 -0.59 3.82
N MET A 17 5.35 -1.15 2.99
CA MET A 17 6.08 -2.40 3.28
C MET A 17 5.13 -3.54 3.71
N ASN A 18 3.95 -3.62 3.09
CA ASN A 18 2.93 -4.59 3.46
C ASN A 18 3.28 -6.00 2.97
N GLY A 19 3.99 -6.75 3.81
CA GLY A 19 4.46 -8.11 3.50
C GLY A 19 3.36 -9.15 3.44
N ASP A 20 2.31 -8.99 4.20
CA ASP A 20 1.21 -9.96 4.25
C ASP A 20 0.40 -9.95 2.96
N ALA A 21 -0.01 -8.78 2.51
CA ALA A 21 -0.87 -8.63 1.34
C ALA A 21 -0.23 -9.06 0.02
N PHE A 22 1.06 -9.36 0.00
CA PHE A 22 1.74 -9.55 -1.28
C PHE A 22 2.23 -10.98 -1.55
N ILE A 23 2.28 -11.83 -0.53
CA ILE A 23 2.93 -13.14 -0.67
C ILE A 23 1.96 -14.30 -0.62
N SER A 24 0.96 -14.26 0.25
CA SER A 24 0.12 -15.42 0.54
C SER A 24 -1.35 -15.12 0.77
N THR A 25 -1.68 -13.92 1.21
CA THR A 25 -3.04 -13.52 1.58
C THR A 25 -3.37 -12.13 1.05
N SER A 26 -4.56 -11.63 1.28
CA SER A 26 -4.97 -10.22 1.14
C SER A 26 -4.63 -9.50 -0.18
N THR A 27 -4.23 -10.24 -1.22
CA THR A 27 -4.00 -9.73 -2.57
C THR A 27 -5.19 -10.02 -3.47
N TYR A 28 -5.83 -8.98 -3.95
CA TYR A 28 -7.03 -9.10 -4.76
C TYR A 28 -6.85 -8.51 -6.15
N LEU A 29 -7.45 -9.20 -7.11
CA LEU A 29 -7.59 -8.73 -8.48
C LEU A 29 -9.04 -8.93 -8.92
N TYR A 30 -9.56 -8.01 -9.69
CA TYR A 30 -10.88 -8.16 -10.27
C TYR A 30 -10.87 -7.81 -11.76
N LYS A 31 -11.72 -8.47 -12.51
CA LYS A 31 -11.94 -8.18 -13.92
C LYS A 31 -13.27 -7.46 -14.09
N LYS A 32 -13.25 -6.31 -14.75
CA LYS A 32 -14.50 -5.66 -15.17
C LYS A 32 -15.18 -6.49 -16.24
N GLN A 33 -16.49 -6.43 -16.29
CA GLN A 33 -17.30 -7.10 -17.30
C GLN A 33 -16.94 -6.59 -18.70
N ASP A 34 -16.91 -7.50 -19.67
CA ASP A 34 -16.82 -7.14 -21.06
C ASP A 34 -18.11 -6.42 -21.50
N THR A 35 -17.96 -5.39 -22.31
CA THR A 35 -19.08 -4.70 -22.95
C THR A 35 -19.09 -4.95 -24.44
N ALA A 36 -20.10 -4.47 -25.16
CA ALA A 36 -20.14 -4.57 -26.62
C ALA A 36 -18.95 -3.84 -27.28
N ASP A 37 -18.49 -2.75 -26.66
CA ASP A 37 -17.49 -1.85 -27.24
C ASP A 37 -16.07 -2.09 -26.71
N ALA A 38 -15.92 -2.80 -25.58
CA ALA A 38 -14.61 -2.98 -24.96
C ALA A 38 -14.50 -4.25 -24.12
N LYS A 39 -13.32 -4.86 -24.16
CA LYS A 39 -12.96 -5.93 -23.23
C LYS A 39 -12.64 -5.37 -21.86
N GLY A 40 -13.24 -5.95 -20.83
CA GLY A 40 -12.93 -5.62 -19.43
C GLY A 40 -11.47 -5.99 -19.11
N LYS A 41 -10.75 -5.06 -18.48
CA LYS A 41 -9.38 -5.30 -18.02
C LYS A 41 -9.37 -5.94 -16.65
N LEU A 42 -8.28 -6.61 -16.34
CA LEU A 42 -7.94 -7.05 -14.99
C LEU A 42 -7.34 -5.88 -14.21
N TYR A 43 -7.90 -5.58 -13.05
CA TYR A 43 -7.47 -4.51 -12.15
C TYR A 43 -6.87 -5.11 -10.89
N TRP A 44 -5.86 -4.43 -10.34
CA TRP A 44 -5.30 -4.71 -9.03
C TRP A 44 -6.08 -3.97 -7.95
N GLY A 45 -6.41 -4.66 -6.87
CA GLY A 45 -7.19 -4.13 -5.76
C GLY A 45 -8.46 -4.94 -5.48
N PRO A 46 -9.22 -4.55 -4.44
CA PRO A 46 -8.95 -3.38 -3.60
C PRO A 46 -7.70 -3.52 -2.74
N LEU A 47 -7.20 -2.40 -2.23
CA LEU A 47 -6.21 -2.41 -1.14
C LEU A 47 -6.90 -2.94 0.11
N TRP A 48 -6.25 -3.87 0.82
CA TRP A 48 -6.85 -4.58 1.92
C TRP A 48 -5.81 -5.01 2.93
N ASP A 49 -6.17 -5.03 4.24
CA ASP A 49 -5.40 -5.67 5.31
C ASP A 49 -4.03 -5.01 5.55
N PHE A 50 -4.04 -3.75 5.91
CA PHE A 50 -2.84 -2.96 6.18
C PHE A 50 -2.52 -2.84 7.68
N ASP A 51 -3.29 -3.50 8.55
CA ASP A 51 -3.23 -3.34 10.00
C ASP A 51 -2.33 -4.36 10.69
N TYR A 52 -1.87 -5.39 10.00
CA TYR A 52 -1.03 -6.43 10.61
C TYR A 52 0.47 -6.11 10.52
N VAL A 53 1.00 -5.91 9.32
CA VAL A 53 2.44 -5.72 9.11
C VAL A 53 2.81 -4.44 8.37
N ALA A 54 1.86 -3.78 7.72
CA ALA A 54 2.13 -2.53 7.04
C ALA A 54 2.58 -1.46 8.05
N TRP A 55 3.61 -0.70 7.69
CA TRP A 55 4.20 0.33 8.54
C TRP A 55 4.87 -0.18 9.83
N SER A 56 4.97 -1.50 10.00
CA SER A 56 5.57 -2.13 11.17
C SER A 56 7.03 -2.49 10.90
N SER A 57 7.90 -2.19 11.87
CA SER A 57 9.30 -2.61 11.85
C SER A 57 9.52 -4.02 12.39
N ASN A 58 8.49 -4.67 12.92
CA ASN A 58 8.64 -5.87 13.75
C ASN A 58 9.00 -7.15 12.98
N ASP A 59 8.66 -7.23 11.68
CA ASP A 59 8.88 -8.44 10.89
C ASP A 59 10.00 -8.31 9.84
N TYR A 60 10.59 -7.11 9.71
CA TYR A 60 11.66 -6.89 8.77
C TYR A 60 12.95 -6.66 9.55
N SER A 61 13.94 -7.51 9.31
CA SER A 61 15.27 -7.31 9.86
C SER A 61 15.75 -5.91 9.47
N GLU A 62 16.46 -5.24 10.35
CA GLU A 62 17.10 -3.94 10.10
C GLU A 62 18.02 -3.95 8.85
N GLU A 63 18.26 -5.12 8.28
CA GLU A 63 19.04 -5.36 7.05
C GLU A 63 18.21 -5.26 5.76
N GLU A 64 16.87 -5.24 5.81
CA GLU A 64 16.06 -5.00 4.63
C GLU A 64 15.96 -3.49 4.40
N ASP A 65 16.96 -2.99 3.69
CA ASP A 65 17.01 -1.63 3.21
C ASP A 65 15.76 -1.30 2.38
N SER A 66 14.95 -0.37 2.88
CA SER A 66 13.75 0.10 2.20
C SER A 66 14.01 0.65 0.79
N TYR A 67 15.27 0.92 0.46
CA TYR A 67 15.71 1.35 -0.88
C TYR A 67 15.93 0.19 -1.85
N SER A 68 15.95 -1.05 -1.39
CA SER A 68 16.23 -2.22 -2.23
C SER A 68 15.03 -2.72 -3.06
N GLY A 69 13.86 -2.15 -2.85
CA GLY A 69 12.63 -2.53 -3.55
C GLY A 69 11.95 -3.74 -2.90
N PHE A 70 11.04 -3.48 -1.99
CA PHE A 70 10.35 -4.50 -1.21
C PHE A 70 9.45 -5.40 -2.06
N VAL A 71 8.60 -4.80 -2.87
CA VAL A 71 7.61 -5.49 -3.71
C VAL A 71 8.22 -6.01 -5.02
N THR A 72 9.25 -5.36 -5.53
CA THR A 72 9.95 -5.79 -6.74
C THR A 72 10.61 -7.14 -6.62
N GLN A 73 10.95 -7.57 -5.42
CA GLN A 73 11.51 -8.89 -5.17
C GLN A 73 10.45 -10.00 -5.19
N ARG A 74 9.18 -9.66 -5.32
CA ARG A 74 8.06 -10.60 -5.25
C ARG A 74 7.53 -10.92 -6.65
N THR A 75 7.16 -12.14 -6.82
CA THR A 75 6.80 -12.90 -8.02
C THR A 75 6.27 -12.14 -9.25
N TRP A 76 5.17 -11.42 -9.13
CA TRP A 76 4.53 -10.82 -10.31
C TRP A 76 5.14 -9.48 -10.69
N PHE A 77 5.45 -8.65 -9.71
CA PHE A 77 6.07 -7.35 -9.99
C PHE A 77 7.53 -7.47 -10.42
N ASN A 78 8.27 -8.45 -9.89
CA ASN A 78 9.58 -8.80 -10.42
C ASN A 78 9.48 -9.04 -11.95
N ARG A 79 8.50 -9.83 -12.37
CA ARG A 79 8.31 -10.11 -13.80
C ARG A 79 7.82 -8.90 -14.60
N LEU A 80 6.94 -8.08 -14.04
CA LEU A 80 6.46 -6.86 -14.70
C LEU A 80 7.57 -5.82 -14.88
N MET A 81 8.49 -5.72 -13.93
CA MET A 81 9.64 -4.80 -14.00
C MET A 81 10.67 -5.17 -15.06
N GLU A 82 10.63 -6.39 -15.63
CA GLU A 82 11.44 -6.75 -16.78
C GLU A 82 10.98 -6.04 -18.07
N ASP A 83 9.74 -5.56 -18.10
CA ASP A 83 9.25 -4.70 -19.18
C ASP A 83 9.73 -3.25 -18.94
N PRO A 84 10.61 -2.71 -19.81
CA PRO A 84 11.16 -1.38 -19.62
C PRO A 84 10.11 -0.26 -19.70
N GLU A 85 9.01 -0.47 -20.43
CA GLU A 85 7.92 0.50 -20.49
C GLU A 85 7.15 0.53 -19.16
N PHE A 86 6.87 -0.62 -18.57
CA PHE A 86 6.26 -0.71 -17.24
C PHE A 86 7.15 -0.10 -16.18
N ALA A 87 8.43 -0.44 -16.14
CA ALA A 87 9.40 0.07 -15.18
C ALA A 87 9.54 1.61 -15.28
N GLN A 88 9.50 2.16 -16.50
CA GLN A 88 9.54 3.60 -16.69
C GLN A 88 8.27 4.29 -16.15
N GLN A 89 7.09 3.73 -16.42
CA GLN A 89 5.82 4.27 -15.90
C GLN A 89 5.76 4.21 -14.37
N VAL A 90 6.32 3.16 -13.73
CA VAL A 90 6.45 3.07 -12.28
C VAL A 90 7.28 4.22 -11.73
N LYS A 91 8.45 4.52 -12.34
CA LYS A 91 9.31 5.64 -11.93
C LYS A 91 8.62 7.00 -12.08
N GLU A 92 7.94 7.20 -13.20
CA GLU A 92 7.23 8.45 -13.47
C GLU A 92 6.08 8.69 -12.48
N TYR A 93 5.37 7.64 -12.11
CA TYR A 93 4.28 7.73 -11.13
C TYR A 93 4.79 8.13 -9.74
N TRP A 94 6.00 7.73 -9.38
CA TRP A 94 6.62 8.10 -8.09
C TRP A 94 6.67 9.62 -7.88
N VAL A 95 7.00 10.37 -8.91
CA VAL A 95 7.09 11.85 -8.81
C VAL A 95 5.78 12.47 -8.35
N THR A 96 4.65 11.94 -8.85
CA THR A 96 3.31 12.39 -8.45
C THR A 96 2.95 11.90 -7.05
N LEU A 97 3.29 10.66 -6.74
CA LEU A 97 2.98 10.05 -5.45
C LEU A 97 3.78 10.69 -4.31
N ALA A 98 5.06 10.96 -4.52
CA ALA A 98 5.93 11.59 -3.52
C ALA A 98 5.37 12.93 -3.05
N GLY A 99 4.96 13.80 -3.98
CA GLY A 99 4.31 15.06 -3.62
C GLY A 99 3.01 14.87 -2.83
N ALA A 100 2.19 13.91 -3.21
CA ALA A 100 0.96 13.61 -2.47
C ALA A 100 1.23 13.04 -1.06
N LEU A 101 2.30 12.28 -0.89
CA LEU A 101 2.73 11.78 0.43
C LEU A 101 3.28 12.92 1.30
N GLU A 102 4.10 13.81 0.73
CA GLU A 102 4.60 15.01 1.42
C GLU A 102 3.43 15.88 1.91
N ASP A 103 2.44 16.14 1.06
CA ASP A 103 1.23 16.88 1.44
C ASP A 103 0.41 16.16 2.53
N ALA A 104 0.38 14.84 2.49
CA ALA A 104 -0.38 14.05 3.45
C ALA A 104 0.23 14.10 4.86
N ILE A 105 1.56 14.09 4.97
CA ILE A 105 2.29 14.11 6.25
C ILE A 105 2.64 15.51 6.74
N ALA A 106 2.41 16.54 5.94
CA ALA A 106 2.66 17.92 6.34
C ALA A 106 1.79 18.34 7.53
N ASP A 107 2.26 19.32 8.31
CA ASP A 107 1.50 19.88 9.43
C ASP A 107 0.10 20.35 8.97
N GLY A 108 -0.95 19.85 9.60
CA GLY A 108 -2.33 20.06 9.18
C GLY A 108 -2.75 19.30 7.93
N GLY A 109 -1.94 18.38 7.47
CA GLY A 109 -2.23 17.49 6.36
C GLY A 109 -3.37 16.51 6.63
N ILE A 110 -3.59 15.57 5.72
CA ILE A 110 -4.74 14.66 5.84
C ILE A 110 -4.59 13.71 7.03
N LEU A 111 -3.36 13.34 7.40
CA LEU A 111 -3.12 12.47 8.56
C LEU A 111 -3.49 13.17 9.86
N ASP A 112 -3.08 14.42 10.05
CA ASP A 112 -3.45 15.21 11.23
C ASP A 112 -4.96 15.39 11.34
N ARG A 113 -5.63 15.65 10.21
CA ARG A 113 -7.09 15.81 10.21
C ARG A 113 -7.79 14.52 10.59
N TYR A 114 -7.37 13.38 10.06
CA TYR A 114 -7.95 12.09 10.45
C TYR A 114 -7.64 11.72 11.90
N ALA A 115 -6.44 12.00 12.39
CA ALA A 115 -6.11 11.80 13.78
C ALA A 115 -7.04 12.60 14.72
N GLN A 116 -7.29 13.86 14.41
CA GLN A 116 -8.23 14.70 15.15
C GLN A 116 -9.69 14.20 15.05
N GLU A 117 -10.13 13.83 13.86
CA GLU A 117 -11.48 13.32 13.62
C GLU A 117 -11.75 12.01 14.37
N LEU A 118 -10.75 11.14 14.43
CA LEU A 118 -10.86 9.82 15.05
C LEU A 118 -10.58 9.82 16.57
N ALA A 119 -10.04 10.89 17.15
CA ALA A 119 -9.56 10.92 18.53
C ALA A 119 -10.59 10.38 19.53
N VAL A 120 -11.83 10.88 19.51
CA VAL A 120 -12.89 10.44 20.43
C VAL A 120 -13.27 8.97 20.21
N SER A 121 -13.29 8.53 18.95
CA SER A 121 -13.60 7.14 18.60
C SER A 121 -12.51 6.19 19.06
N ALA A 122 -11.25 6.60 18.94
CA ALA A 122 -10.09 5.85 19.39
C ALA A 122 -10.12 5.71 20.93
N ASP A 123 -10.31 6.79 21.67
CA ASP A 123 -10.45 6.76 23.13
C ASP A 123 -11.58 5.83 23.60
N ASN A 124 -12.73 5.89 22.96
CA ASN A 124 -13.85 5.01 23.26
C ASN A 124 -13.53 3.54 22.99
N ASN A 125 -12.82 3.27 21.90
CA ASN A 125 -12.39 1.91 21.53
C ASN A 125 -11.40 1.36 22.57
N PHE A 126 -10.37 2.12 22.89
CA PHE A 126 -9.36 1.72 23.88
C PHE A 126 -9.95 1.54 25.28
N ASN A 127 -10.82 2.45 25.73
CA ASN A 127 -11.51 2.32 27.01
C ASN A 127 -12.41 1.08 27.08
N LYS A 128 -13.04 0.72 25.97
CA LYS A 128 -13.94 -0.44 25.93
C LYS A 128 -13.19 -1.77 25.91
N TRP A 129 -12.09 -1.84 25.17
CA TRP A 129 -11.42 -3.11 24.88
C TRP A 129 -10.12 -3.31 25.65
N GLY A 130 -9.66 -2.31 26.40
CA GLY A 130 -8.49 -2.39 27.27
C GLY A 130 -7.14 -2.43 26.53
N PHE A 131 -7.11 -2.07 25.25
CA PHE A 131 -5.86 -1.95 24.48
C PHE A 131 -5.14 -0.64 24.82
N ASN A 132 -4.76 -0.48 26.07
CA ASN A 132 -4.00 0.69 26.50
C ASN A 132 -2.49 0.47 26.44
N ASP A 133 -2.05 -0.69 26.03
CA ASP A 133 -0.64 -1.03 25.96
C ASP A 133 -0.29 -1.65 24.60
N PHE A 134 0.14 -0.80 23.68
CA PHE A 134 1.21 -1.17 22.77
C PHE A 134 2.54 -0.90 23.51
N SER A 135 2.63 -1.34 24.76
CA SER A 135 3.89 -1.32 25.48
C SER A 135 4.65 -2.57 25.07
N ASP A 136 5.66 -2.32 24.28
CA ASP A 136 6.95 -3.01 24.31
C ASP A 136 6.96 -4.33 25.10
N ASP A 137 6.72 -5.44 24.40
CA ASP A 137 7.25 -6.76 24.78
C ASP A 137 8.14 -7.28 23.66
#